data_c71d72f61e4896cb1418fa31ccabf438
#
_entry.id   c71d72f61e4896cb1418fa31ccabf438
#
_cell.length_a   1.000
_cell.length_b   1.000
_cell.length_c   1.000
_cell.angle_alpha   90.00
_cell.angle_beta   90.00
_cell.angle_gamma   90.00
#
_symmetry.space_group_name_H-M   'P 1'
#
loop_
_entity.id
_entity.type
_entity.pdbx_description
1 polymer ?
#
loop_
_entity_poly.entity_id
_entity_poly.type
_entity_poly.pdbx_seq_one_letter_code
_entity_poly.pdbx_strand_id
1 'polypeptide(L)'
;MEDWKDNKLEEISKNLEKKEIFSFDELSDYVKNLHSVAYSSAVKAINRFATIRNFLIGFYIVEYEQNGKDRTTYGEKLLKKLEERVNTKGLNETLFKICRQFYLNYPQVKDFLLQKSATSSDEFITSAEKLVSNFSFSHIVEILTLDDKFERFFYETECIKCCKNRVMLDLIRHFMKII
;
A
#
# COMPACT_ATOMS: atom_id res chain seq x y z
N MET A 1 -3.46 -19.20 -3.90
CA MET A 1 -3.25 -18.91 -2.46
C MET A 1 -1.81 -19.28 -2.03
N GLU A 2 -0.82 -19.04 -2.92
CA GLU A 2 0.58 -19.46 -2.71
C GLU A 2 1.63 -18.34 -2.82
N ASP A 3 1.22 -17.07 -3.06
CA ASP A 3 2.16 -15.97 -3.37
C ASP A 3 2.67 -15.16 -2.15
N TRP A 4 2.53 -15.67 -0.93
CA TRP A 4 3.05 -14.98 0.25
C TRP A 4 4.45 -15.48 0.69
N LYS A 5 5.00 -16.47 0.00
CA LYS A 5 6.36 -16.95 0.27
C LYS A 5 7.36 -15.90 -0.20
N ASP A 6 7.83 -15.10 0.75
CA ASP A 6 8.90 -14.15 0.51
C ASP A 6 10.13 -14.95 0.06
N ASN A 7 10.56 -14.74 -1.19
CA ASN A 7 11.67 -15.46 -1.85
C ASN A 7 12.94 -15.54 -0.97
N LYS A 8 13.10 -14.57 -0.05
CA LYS A 8 14.23 -14.53 0.89
C LYS A 8 14.09 -15.53 2.05
N LEU A 9 12.87 -15.80 2.54
CA LEU A 9 12.68 -16.81 3.60
C LEU A 9 12.82 -18.22 3.02
N GLU A 10 12.39 -18.43 1.77
CA GLU A 10 12.65 -19.71 1.07
C GLU A 10 14.14 -19.92 0.79
N GLU A 11 14.88 -18.88 0.43
CA GLU A 11 16.33 -18.97 0.22
C GLU A 11 17.06 -19.32 1.54
N ILE A 12 16.63 -18.72 2.67
CA ILE A 12 17.15 -19.06 3.99
C ILE A 12 16.79 -20.50 4.36
N SER A 13 15.57 -20.96 4.10
CA SER A 13 15.15 -22.33 4.43
C SER A 13 15.87 -23.40 3.60
N LYS A 14 16.19 -23.13 2.34
CA LYS A 14 17.00 -24.03 1.49
C LYS A 14 18.42 -24.21 2.01
N ASN A 15 18.93 -23.27 2.80
CA ASN A 15 20.25 -23.36 3.41
C ASN A 15 20.26 -24.18 4.71
N LEU A 16 19.09 -24.57 5.25
CA LEU A 16 19.02 -25.39 6.48
C LEU A 16 19.61 -26.80 6.32
N GLU A 17 19.62 -27.32 5.10
CA GLU A 17 20.08 -28.69 4.83
C GLU A 17 21.60 -28.81 4.63
N LYS A 18 22.36 -27.71 4.55
CA LYS A 18 23.74 -27.72 4.03
C LYS A 18 24.79 -26.99 4.84
N LYS A 19 24.48 -26.34 5.98
CA LYS A 19 25.47 -25.50 6.63
C LYS A 19 25.71 -25.87 8.08
N GLU A 20 26.94 -26.35 8.34
CA GLU A 20 27.49 -26.47 9.68
C GLU A 20 27.93 -25.07 10.15
N ILE A 21 27.55 -24.69 11.37
CA ILE A 21 27.94 -23.41 12.01
C ILE A 21 29.13 -23.74 12.90
N PHE A 22 30.29 -23.21 12.54
CA PHE A 22 31.54 -23.55 13.22
C PHE A 22 32.03 -22.50 14.25
N SER A 23 31.43 -21.28 14.21
CA SER A 23 31.81 -20.21 15.12
C SER A 23 30.60 -19.50 15.73
N PHE A 24 30.82 -18.90 16.91
CA PHE A 24 29.83 -18.09 17.58
C PHE A 24 29.47 -16.81 16.78
N ASP A 25 30.46 -16.25 16.09
CA ASP A 25 30.24 -15.06 15.25
C ASP A 25 29.37 -15.38 14.06
N GLU A 26 29.56 -16.51 13.40
CA GLU A 26 28.66 -16.99 12.33
C GLU A 26 27.25 -17.22 12.85
N LEU A 27 27.10 -17.85 14.02
CA LEU A 27 25.77 -18.01 14.65
C LEU A 27 25.10 -16.67 14.89
N SER A 28 25.85 -15.71 15.44
CA SER A 28 25.35 -14.35 15.72
C SER A 28 24.87 -13.65 14.44
N ASP A 29 25.61 -13.77 13.35
CA ASP A 29 25.27 -13.15 12.08
C ASP A 29 24.07 -13.82 11.41
N TYR A 30 23.93 -15.13 11.51
CA TYR A 30 22.73 -15.84 11.05
C TYR A 30 21.50 -15.41 11.81
N VAL A 31 21.56 -15.31 13.14
CA VAL A 31 20.43 -14.88 13.97
C VAL A 31 20.01 -13.46 13.63
N LYS A 32 20.97 -12.53 13.46
CA LYS A 32 20.69 -11.14 13.04
C LYS A 32 20.05 -11.07 11.66
N ASN A 33 20.59 -11.83 10.70
CA ASN A 33 20.06 -11.84 9.33
C ASN A 33 18.64 -12.40 9.30
N LEU A 34 18.40 -13.54 9.95
CA LEU A 34 17.08 -14.16 10.04
C LEU A 34 16.06 -13.20 10.66
N HIS A 35 16.43 -12.56 11.78
CA HIS A 35 15.56 -11.57 12.43
C HIS A 35 15.25 -10.39 11.48
N SER A 36 16.26 -9.84 10.82
CA SER A 36 16.11 -8.71 9.89
C SER A 36 15.19 -9.05 8.72
N VAL A 37 15.37 -10.23 8.11
CA VAL A 37 14.55 -10.69 7.00
C VAL A 37 13.11 -10.92 7.44
N ALA A 38 12.90 -11.66 8.54
CA ALA A 38 11.56 -11.93 9.05
C ALA A 38 10.81 -10.64 9.43
N TYR A 39 11.49 -9.72 10.10
CA TYR A 39 10.91 -8.42 10.48
C TYR A 39 10.54 -7.59 9.25
N SER A 40 11.44 -7.49 8.25
CA SER A 40 11.16 -6.72 7.03
C SER A 40 9.99 -7.30 6.23
N SER A 41 9.88 -8.63 6.17
CA SER A 41 8.79 -9.32 5.50
C SER A 41 7.45 -9.11 6.20
N ALA A 42 7.44 -9.18 7.54
CA ALA A 42 6.24 -8.89 8.33
C ALA A 42 5.76 -7.43 8.12
N VAL A 43 6.67 -6.45 8.14
CA VAL A 43 6.33 -5.04 7.88
C VAL A 43 5.75 -4.84 6.49
N LYS A 44 6.32 -5.48 5.45
CA LYS A 44 5.78 -5.41 4.09
C LYS A 44 4.38 -6.01 4.01
N ALA A 45 4.15 -7.17 4.64
CA ALA A 45 2.85 -7.81 4.67
C ALA A 45 1.80 -6.90 5.34
N ILE A 46 2.11 -6.30 6.50
CA ILE A 46 1.23 -5.35 7.20
C ILE A 46 0.89 -4.16 6.29
N ASN A 47 1.90 -3.57 5.64
CA ASN A 47 1.69 -2.43 4.74
C ASN A 47 0.79 -2.79 3.56
N ARG A 48 1.03 -3.95 2.94
CA ARG A 48 0.21 -4.47 1.83
C ARG A 48 -1.25 -4.62 2.25
N PHE A 49 -1.51 -5.28 3.38
CA PHE A 49 -2.87 -5.47 3.89
C PHE A 49 -3.54 -4.14 4.25
N ALA A 50 -2.81 -3.21 4.86
CA ALA A 50 -3.33 -1.88 5.17
C ALA A 50 -3.71 -1.10 3.91
N THR A 51 -2.88 -1.16 2.86
CA THR A 51 -3.15 -0.50 1.57
C THR A 51 -4.38 -1.11 0.90
N ILE A 52 -4.49 -2.45 0.82
CA ILE A 52 -5.65 -3.14 0.25
C ILE A 52 -6.92 -2.80 1.05
N ARG A 53 -6.87 -2.88 2.38
CA ARG A 53 -8.01 -2.54 3.25
C ARG A 53 -8.52 -1.14 2.96
N ASN A 54 -7.63 -0.15 2.89
CA ASN A 54 -8.02 1.24 2.69
C ASN A 54 -8.56 1.48 1.29
N PHE A 55 -8.04 0.79 0.27
CA PHE A 55 -8.63 0.78 -1.06
C PHE A 55 -10.07 0.23 -1.06
N LEU A 56 -10.29 -0.91 -0.39
CA LEU A 56 -11.62 -1.52 -0.30
C LEU A 56 -12.61 -0.66 0.50
N ILE A 57 -12.17 0.03 1.54
CA ILE A 57 -12.99 1.02 2.25
C ILE A 57 -13.46 2.10 1.27
N GLY A 58 -12.54 2.64 0.45
CA GLY A 58 -12.86 3.62 -0.58
C GLY A 58 -13.86 3.09 -1.61
N PHE A 59 -13.66 1.85 -2.07
CA PHE A 59 -14.60 1.18 -2.97
C PHE A 59 -16.02 1.14 -2.39
N TYR A 60 -16.17 0.64 -1.16
CA TYR A 60 -17.51 0.53 -0.54
C TYR A 60 -18.16 1.89 -0.30
N ILE A 61 -17.39 2.93 0.03
CA ILE A 61 -17.90 4.29 0.18
C ILE A 61 -18.46 4.79 -1.16
N VAL A 62 -17.70 4.66 -2.25
CA VAL A 62 -18.12 5.13 -3.57
C VAL A 62 -19.31 4.33 -4.10
N GLU A 63 -19.31 3.00 -3.95
CA GLU A 63 -20.44 2.16 -4.33
C GLU A 63 -21.72 2.57 -3.58
N TYR A 64 -21.61 2.86 -2.29
CA TYR A 64 -22.75 3.35 -1.52
C TYR A 64 -23.22 4.74 -1.98
N GLU A 65 -22.29 5.68 -2.25
CA GLU A 65 -22.63 7.01 -2.78
C GLU A 65 -23.38 6.93 -4.13
N GLN A 66 -23.04 5.95 -4.96
CA GLN A 66 -23.65 5.79 -6.29
C GLN A 66 -24.96 4.99 -6.26
N ASN A 67 -25.01 3.91 -5.49
CA ASN A 67 -26.05 2.88 -5.59
C ASN A 67 -26.86 2.66 -4.31
N GLY A 68 -26.48 3.30 -3.18
CA GLY A 68 -27.16 3.14 -1.89
C GLY A 68 -28.62 3.65 -1.95
N LYS A 69 -29.57 2.88 -1.40
CA LYS A 69 -31.01 3.24 -1.39
C LYS A 69 -31.30 4.50 -0.56
N ASP A 70 -30.52 4.71 0.49
CA ASP A 70 -30.66 5.82 1.44
C ASP A 70 -29.56 6.88 1.30
N ARG A 71 -28.82 6.87 0.18
CA ARG A 71 -27.69 7.80 -0.10
C ARG A 71 -28.08 9.27 0.05
N THR A 72 -29.28 9.64 -0.37
CA THR A 72 -29.79 11.03 -0.28
C THR A 72 -29.99 11.48 1.16
N THR A 73 -30.27 10.56 2.09
CA THR A 73 -30.44 10.84 3.51
C THR A 73 -29.12 11.26 4.17
N TYR A 74 -28.00 10.74 3.70
CA TYR A 74 -26.70 11.00 4.30
C TYR A 74 -25.93 12.13 3.61
N GLY A 75 -26.03 12.26 2.27
CA GLY A 75 -25.47 13.36 1.49
C GLY A 75 -24.05 13.76 1.92
N GLU A 76 -23.83 15.06 2.10
CA GLU A 76 -22.53 15.64 2.49
C GLU A 76 -22.00 15.17 3.86
N LYS A 77 -22.89 14.66 4.74
CA LYS A 77 -22.52 14.19 6.08
C LYS A 77 -22.25 12.70 6.17
N LEU A 78 -22.20 12.01 5.02
CA LEU A 78 -22.04 10.54 4.98
C LEU A 78 -20.81 10.08 5.76
N LEU A 79 -19.64 10.65 5.48
CA LEU A 79 -18.39 10.18 6.07
C LEU A 79 -18.31 10.42 7.58
N LYS A 80 -18.87 11.53 8.05
CA LYS A 80 -18.99 11.82 9.48
C LYS A 80 -19.93 10.82 10.17
N LYS A 81 -21.09 10.55 9.60
CA LYS A 81 -22.02 9.56 10.15
C LYS A 81 -21.42 8.14 10.12
N LEU A 82 -20.63 7.82 9.09
CA LEU A 82 -19.91 6.56 9.01
C LEU A 82 -18.91 6.43 10.14
N GLU A 83 -18.13 7.48 10.43
CA GLU A 83 -17.22 7.51 11.58
C GLU A 83 -17.95 7.26 12.90
N GLU A 84 -19.02 8.01 13.15
CA GLU A 84 -19.85 7.87 14.36
C GLU A 84 -20.39 6.44 14.53
N ARG A 85 -20.81 5.81 13.42
CA ARG A 85 -21.38 4.46 13.45
C ARG A 85 -20.38 3.34 13.55
N VAL A 86 -19.23 3.48 12.87
CA VAL A 86 -18.12 2.50 12.91
C VAL A 86 -17.41 2.56 14.26
N ASN A 87 -17.26 3.75 14.84
CA ASN A 87 -16.68 4.01 16.16
C ASN A 87 -15.43 3.16 16.46
N THR A 88 -14.50 3.10 15.52
CA THR A 88 -13.29 2.30 15.62
C THR A 88 -12.06 3.21 15.56
N LYS A 89 -11.15 3.06 16.53
CA LYS A 89 -9.92 3.85 16.59
C LYS A 89 -9.14 3.78 15.26
N GLY A 90 -8.84 4.95 14.70
CA GLY A 90 -8.09 5.08 13.46
C GLY A 90 -8.95 5.02 12.19
N LEU A 91 -10.26 4.78 12.30
CA LEU A 91 -11.22 4.91 11.20
C LEU A 91 -12.03 6.19 11.41
N ASN A 92 -11.62 7.27 10.78
CA ASN A 92 -12.21 8.59 10.93
C ASN A 92 -12.58 9.20 9.56
N GLU A 93 -13.31 10.30 9.58
CA GLU A 93 -13.75 11.02 8.38
C GLU A 93 -12.59 11.35 7.44
N THR A 94 -11.45 11.81 7.99
CA THR A 94 -10.26 12.14 7.20
C THR A 94 -9.70 10.92 6.47
N LEU A 95 -9.59 9.78 7.16
CA LEU A 95 -9.16 8.52 6.53
C LEU A 95 -10.15 8.10 5.43
N PHE A 96 -11.46 8.20 5.68
CA PHE A 96 -12.48 7.84 4.69
C PHE A 96 -12.41 8.70 3.43
N LYS A 97 -12.14 10.01 3.57
CA LYS A 97 -11.89 10.91 2.43
C LYS A 97 -10.70 10.43 1.59
N ILE A 98 -9.59 10.08 2.24
CA ILE A 98 -8.38 9.61 1.57
C ILE A 98 -8.63 8.24 0.90
N CYS A 99 -9.30 7.31 1.58
CA CYS A 99 -9.68 6.01 1.01
C CYS A 99 -10.54 6.17 -0.26
N ARG A 100 -11.50 7.09 -0.21
CA ARG A 100 -12.36 7.43 -1.36
C ARG A 100 -11.54 7.97 -2.54
N GLN A 101 -10.63 8.90 -2.28
CA GLN A 101 -9.72 9.44 -3.29
C GLN A 101 -8.79 8.34 -3.85
N PHE A 102 -8.29 7.45 -3.01
CA PHE A 102 -7.46 6.35 -3.43
C PHE A 102 -8.18 5.44 -4.43
N TYR A 103 -9.41 5.03 -4.13
CA TYR A 103 -10.21 4.23 -5.06
C TYR A 103 -10.46 4.96 -6.39
N LEU A 104 -10.80 6.25 -6.36
CA LEU A 104 -11.11 7.02 -7.57
C LEU A 104 -9.90 7.27 -8.46
N ASN A 105 -8.70 7.42 -7.88
CA ASN A 105 -7.47 7.70 -8.63
C ASN A 105 -6.75 6.44 -9.11
N TYR A 106 -7.02 5.27 -8.53
CA TYR A 106 -6.32 4.01 -8.84
C TYR A 106 -7.27 2.85 -9.17
N PRO A 107 -8.14 3.01 -10.18
CA PRO A 107 -9.15 1.98 -10.52
C PRO A 107 -8.52 0.63 -10.89
N GLN A 108 -7.27 0.63 -11.41
CA GLN A 108 -6.53 -0.58 -11.76
C GLN A 108 -6.30 -1.53 -10.56
N VAL A 109 -6.33 -1.03 -9.33
CA VAL A 109 -6.21 -1.88 -8.12
C VAL A 109 -7.43 -2.79 -7.96
N LYS A 110 -8.62 -2.34 -8.37
CA LYS A 110 -9.85 -3.18 -8.38
C LYS A 110 -9.68 -4.38 -9.31
N ASP A 111 -9.19 -4.14 -10.54
CA ASP A 111 -9.00 -5.20 -11.52
C ASP A 111 -7.95 -6.21 -11.07
N PHE A 112 -6.87 -5.74 -10.47
CA PHE A 112 -5.85 -6.59 -9.86
C PHE A 112 -6.42 -7.47 -8.74
N LEU A 113 -7.22 -6.92 -7.83
CA LEU A 113 -7.85 -7.68 -6.76
C LEU A 113 -8.86 -8.71 -7.27
N LEU A 114 -9.51 -8.43 -8.41
CA LEU A 114 -10.44 -9.36 -9.08
C LEU A 114 -9.74 -10.36 -10.00
N GLN A 115 -8.41 -10.34 -10.09
CA GLN A 115 -7.60 -11.16 -10.99
C GLN A 115 -8.00 -11.02 -12.47
N LYS A 116 -8.52 -9.85 -12.84
CA LYS A 116 -8.82 -9.52 -14.23
C LYS A 116 -7.54 -9.08 -14.93
N SER A 117 -7.38 -9.48 -16.20
CA SER A 117 -6.31 -8.95 -17.04
C SER A 117 -6.42 -7.44 -17.14
N ALA A 118 -5.35 -6.73 -16.77
CA ALA A 118 -5.31 -5.28 -16.91
C ALA A 118 -5.33 -4.93 -18.41
N THR A 119 -6.41 -4.30 -18.85
CA THR A 119 -6.60 -3.82 -20.23
C THR A 119 -6.14 -2.37 -20.42
N SER A 120 -5.43 -1.81 -19.44
CA SER A 120 -5.02 -0.41 -19.51
C SER A 120 -3.77 -0.27 -20.41
N SER A 121 -3.98 0.31 -21.57
CA SER A 121 -2.93 0.70 -22.53
C SER A 121 -2.31 2.07 -22.23
N ASP A 122 -2.63 2.67 -21.10
CA ASP A 122 -2.10 3.97 -20.68
C ASP A 122 -0.63 3.83 -20.24
N GLU A 123 0.28 4.45 -20.93
CA GLU A 123 1.72 4.46 -20.67
C GLU A 123 2.09 5.08 -19.29
N PHE A 124 1.20 5.91 -18.75
CA PHE A 124 1.42 6.67 -17.51
C PHE A 124 0.59 6.14 -16.32
N ILE A 125 0.50 4.82 -16.21
CA ILE A 125 -0.18 4.16 -15.09
C ILE A 125 0.76 3.16 -14.42
N THR A 126 1.02 3.37 -13.14
CA THR A 126 1.73 2.38 -12.33
C THR A 126 0.86 1.13 -12.15
N SER A 127 1.44 -0.05 -12.40
CA SER A 127 0.71 -1.30 -12.23
C SER A 127 0.23 -1.49 -10.78
N ALA A 128 -0.98 -2.01 -10.62
CA ALA A 128 -1.59 -2.24 -9.31
C ALA A 128 -0.75 -3.13 -8.40
N GLU A 129 -0.10 -4.16 -8.97
CA GLU A 129 0.80 -5.03 -8.23
C GLU A 129 1.98 -4.26 -7.63
N LYS A 130 2.62 -3.38 -8.41
CA LYS A 130 3.71 -2.54 -7.91
C LYS A 130 3.25 -1.57 -6.84
N LEU A 131 2.07 -0.95 -7.01
CA LEU A 131 1.48 -0.07 -6.00
C LEU A 131 1.27 -0.82 -4.67
N VAL A 132 0.56 -1.94 -4.71
CA VAL A 132 0.21 -2.70 -3.49
C VAL A 132 1.42 -3.36 -2.83
N SER A 133 2.46 -3.73 -3.61
CA SER A 133 3.65 -4.42 -3.10
C SER A 133 4.74 -3.49 -2.59
N ASN A 134 4.87 -2.28 -3.17
CA ASN A 134 5.98 -1.37 -2.85
C ASN A 134 5.56 -0.17 -2.01
N PHE A 135 4.26 0.20 -2.01
CA PHE A 135 3.81 1.39 -1.30
C PHE A 135 3.14 1.02 0.03
N SER A 136 3.54 1.72 1.09
CA SER A 136 2.69 1.82 2.28
C SER A 136 1.54 2.77 2.02
N PHE A 137 0.48 2.68 2.83
CA PHE A 137 -0.62 3.63 2.69
C PHE A 137 -0.19 5.10 2.92
N SER A 138 0.85 5.33 3.74
CA SER A 138 1.42 6.68 3.91
C SER A 138 2.01 7.24 2.62
N HIS A 139 2.64 6.42 1.77
CA HIS A 139 3.10 6.85 0.45
C HIS A 139 1.91 7.23 -0.44
N ILE A 140 0.84 6.43 -0.43
CA ILE A 140 -0.39 6.74 -1.19
C ILE A 140 -0.99 8.08 -0.74
N VAL A 141 -1.03 8.34 0.57
CA VAL A 141 -1.55 9.61 1.12
C VAL A 141 -0.77 10.80 0.57
N GLU A 142 0.56 10.74 0.58
CA GLU A 142 1.42 11.84 0.06
C GLU A 142 1.23 12.02 -1.45
N ILE A 143 1.21 10.94 -2.23
CA ILE A 143 1.04 11.01 -3.68
C ILE A 143 -0.36 11.54 -4.07
N LEU A 144 -1.39 11.23 -3.29
CA LEU A 144 -2.75 11.72 -3.51
C LEU A 144 -2.89 13.24 -3.26
N THR A 145 -1.90 13.90 -2.66
CA THR A 145 -1.88 15.37 -2.56
C THR A 145 -1.49 16.06 -3.86
N LEU A 146 -0.94 15.31 -4.82
CA LEU A 146 -0.60 15.82 -6.15
C LEU A 146 -1.85 15.79 -7.04
N ASP A 147 -2.22 16.92 -7.60
CA ASP A 147 -3.39 17.01 -8.49
C ASP A 147 -3.08 16.49 -9.89
N ASP A 148 -1.86 16.70 -10.38
CA ASP A 148 -1.44 16.30 -11.72
C ASP A 148 -1.14 14.81 -11.81
N LYS A 149 -1.71 14.14 -12.84
CA LYS A 149 -1.53 12.71 -13.08
C LYS A 149 -0.09 12.34 -13.47
N PHE A 150 0.61 13.23 -14.21
CA PHE A 150 1.98 12.98 -14.65
C PHE A 150 2.96 13.14 -13.49
N GLU A 151 2.73 14.14 -12.62
CA GLU A 151 3.51 14.29 -11.40
C GLU A 151 3.34 13.06 -10.50
N ARG A 152 2.10 12.58 -10.30
CA ARG A 152 1.88 11.34 -9.53
C ARG A 152 2.65 10.17 -10.12
N PHE A 153 2.54 9.93 -11.43
CA PHE A 153 3.23 8.83 -12.10
C PHE A 153 4.76 8.95 -11.98
N PHE A 154 5.30 10.16 -12.11
CA PHE A 154 6.74 10.41 -11.92
C PHE A 154 7.18 9.99 -10.51
N TYR A 155 6.50 10.50 -9.47
CA TYR A 155 6.86 10.16 -8.08
C TYR A 155 6.64 8.68 -7.75
N GLU A 156 5.61 8.06 -8.27
CA GLU A 156 5.38 6.62 -8.16
C GLU A 156 6.55 5.83 -8.75
N THR A 157 6.99 6.21 -9.94
CA THR A 157 8.10 5.56 -10.64
C THR A 157 9.40 5.70 -9.86
N GLU A 158 9.69 6.89 -9.36
CA GLU A 158 10.88 7.15 -8.56
C GLU A 158 10.83 6.43 -7.20
N CYS A 159 9.69 6.41 -6.54
CA CYS A 159 9.50 5.62 -5.33
C CYS A 159 9.76 4.13 -5.55
N ILE A 160 9.28 3.54 -6.66
CA ILE A 160 9.51 2.13 -6.99
C ILE A 160 11.00 1.85 -7.23
N LYS A 161 11.70 2.74 -7.94
CA LYS A 161 13.14 2.61 -8.19
C LYS A 161 13.95 2.73 -6.89
N CYS A 162 13.54 3.64 -6.02
CA CYS A 162 14.26 3.98 -4.79
C CYS A 162 13.75 3.26 -3.54
N CYS A 163 12.84 2.29 -3.67
CA CYS A 163 12.13 1.59 -2.57
C CYS A 163 13.00 0.99 -1.45
N LYS A 164 14.28 1.31 -1.41
CA LYS A 164 15.19 0.98 -0.30
C LYS A 164 15.34 2.08 0.75
N ASN A 165 14.82 3.30 0.54
CA ASN A 165 15.13 4.42 1.42
C ASN A 165 13.91 5.28 1.80
N ARG A 166 13.71 5.41 3.12
CA ARG A 166 12.81 6.37 3.80
C ARG A 166 13.03 7.84 3.38
N VAL A 167 14.18 8.13 2.81
CA VAL A 167 14.63 9.43 2.29
C VAL A 167 13.71 10.00 1.21
N MET A 168 12.98 9.16 0.48
CA MET A 168 12.14 9.61 -0.63
C MET A 168 10.84 10.27 -0.18
N LEU A 169 10.25 9.83 0.95
CA LEU A 169 9.08 10.54 1.54
C LEU A 169 9.47 11.95 2.00
N ASP A 170 10.66 12.09 2.56
CA ASP A 170 11.16 13.39 2.99
C ASP A 170 11.50 14.29 1.79
N LEU A 171 11.96 13.71 0.66
CA LEU A 171 12.16 14.43 -0.60
C LEU A 171 10.83 14.91 -1.19
N ILE A 172 9.82 14.05 -1.28
CA ILE A 172 8.48 14.46 -1.75
C ILE A 172 7.95 15.60 -0.88
N ARG A 173 8.02 15.46 0.45
CA ARG A 173 7.62 16.51 1.38
C ARG A 173 8.43 17.81 1.24
N HIS A 174 9.71 17.69 0.93
CA HIS A 174 10.57 18.85 0.76
C HIS A 174 10.27 19.61 -0.53
N PHE A 175 10.10 18.90 -1.64
CA PHE A 175 9.72 19.49 -2.93
C PHE A 175 8.32 20.11 -2.89
N MET A 176 7.35 19.47 -2.21
CA MET A 176 6.00 19.99 -2.02
C MET A 176 5.93 21.29 -1.19
N LYS A 177 6.97 21.61 -0.43
CA LYS A 177 7.04 22.87 0.35
C LYS A 177 7.68 24.03 -0.41
N ILE A 178 8.24 23.77 -1.59
CA ILE A 178 8.97 24.76 -2.39
C ILE A 178 8.11 25.30 -3.56
N ILE A 179 7.01 24.62 -3.87
CA ILE A 179 6.00 25.05 -4.85
C ILE A 179 4.82 25.66 -4.10
#